data_f1066cdc9e565a557bb1e7efefb161d9
#
_entry.id   f1066cdc9e565a557bb1e7efefb161d9
#
_cell.length_a   1.000
_cell.length_b   1.000
_cell.length_c   1.000
_cell.angle_alpha   90.00
_cell.angle_beta   90.00
_cell.angle_gamma   90.00
#
_symmetry.space_group_name_H-M   'P 1'
#
loop_
_entity.id
_entity.type
_entity.pdbx_description
1 polymer ?
#
loop_
_entity_poly.entity_id
_entity_poly.type
_entity_poly.pdbx_seq_one_letter_code
_entity_poly.pdbx_strand_id
1 'polypeptide(L)'
;VELMKNFVADTEDISVAEVYKDSDYSGTNFDRPGFVQMMEDIKHGKINCVIVKDLSRLGRNYVETSNYIERVFPFFHVRFLAVTDDFDSFREGVDLTVPLKNIINEFYSKDLAKKSSSAKKALWKKGKFTSAWEPYGYRKSEEDHHQLIVDEEAAEHLKSIFSMYMDGRNYSDIARQLNKDGVLSPTLQRKFYKTGEKPLPESKPWNNYEVKRVLQDVHCTGDSVFGKYQQSVFQGNKQRNRPESEWLHVENTHEGIIDRELFQQVQSKIQEY
;
A
#
# COMPACT_ATOMS: atom_id res chain seq x y z
N VAL A 1 22.40 16.55 13.01
CA VAL A 1 23.19 17.76 13.37
C VAL A 1 24.60 17.61 12.84
N GLU A 2 25.30 16.49 13.08
CA GLU A 2 26.69 16.27 12.67
C GLU A 2 26.89 16.40 11.16
N LEU A 3 26.04 15.77 10.33
CA LEU A 3 26.06 15.88 8.87
C LEU A 3 25.97 17.33 8.38
N MET A 4 25.10 18.15 8.99
CA MET A 4 24.95 19.56 8.64
C MET A 4 26.16 20.38 9.10
N LYS A 5 26.78 20.06 10.25
CA LYS A 5 28.01 20.70 10.70
C LYS A 5 29.19 20.40 9.76
N ASN A 6 29.31 19.18 9.30
CA ASN A 6 30.32 18.79 8.33
C ASN A 6 30.12 19.54 7.00
N PHE A 7 28.87 19.62 6.52
CA PHE A 7 28.52 20.39 5.32
C PHE A 7 28.92 21.86 5.44
N VAL A 8 28.66 22.49 6.59
CA VAL A 8 29.06 23.91 6.83
C VAL A 8 30.57 24.05 6.93
N ALA A 9 31.27 23.08 7.53
CA ALA A 9 32.74 23.12 7.61
C ALA A 9 33.41 23.06 6.23
N ASP A 10 32.77 22.39 5.27
CA ASP A 10 33.25 22.27 3.88
C ASP A 10 32.79 23.45 2.98
N THR A 11 32.02 24.42 3.54
CA THR A 11 31.46 25.54 2.77
C THR A 11 31.99 26.88 3.32
N GLU A 12 32.83 27.57 2.53
CA GLU A 12 33.58 28.76 3.00
C GLU A 12 32.71 29.99 3.34
N ASP A 13 31.50 30.11 2.76
CA ASP A 13 30.62 31.28 2.86
C ASP A 13 29.52 31.13 3.96
N ILE A 14 29.54 30.06 4.74
CA ILE A 14 28.50 29.77 5.72
C ILE A 14 29.12 29.53 7.12
N SER A 15 28.56 30.16 8.14
CA SER A 15 28.90 29.92 9.55
C SER A 15 27.67 29.58 10.37
N VAL A 16 27.83 28.72 11.40
CA VAL A 16 26.74 28.34 12.28
C VAL A 16 26.48 29.43 13.30
N ALA A 17 25.33 30.09 13.20
CA ALA A 17 24.88 31.09 14.18
C ALA A 17 24.15 30.41 15.35
N GLU A 18 23.20 29.51 15.09
CA GLU A 18 22.39 28.84 16.11
C GLU A 18 21.90 27.49 15.61
N VAL A 19 21.53 26.59 16.54
CA VAL A 19 20.98 25.24 16.24
C VAL A 19 19.63 25.08 16.91
N TYR A 20 18.56 25.07 16.11
CA TYR A 20 17.18 24.88 16.57
C TYR A 20 16.82 23.41 16.55
N LYS A 21 16.20 22.93 17.65
CA LYS A 21 15.77 21.53 17.80
C LYS A 21 14.35 21.48 18.34
N ASP A 22 13.52 20.68 17.68
CA ASP A 22 12.16 20.36 18.12
C ASP A 22 12.10 18.86 18.40
N SER A 23 12.47 18.44 19.62
CA SER A 23 12.29 17.06 20.09
C SER A 23 10.80 16.87 20.43
N ASP A 24 10.22 15.71 20.04
CA ASP A 24 8.86 15.30 20.38
C ASP A 24 7.71 16.04 19.68
N TYR A 25 8.01 16.93 18.72
CA TYR A 25 6.99 17.57 17.91
C TYR A 25 6.78 16.87 16.57
N SER A 26 5.50 16.74 16.18
CA SER A 26 5.15 16.27 14.84
C SER A 26 5.48 17.36 13.81
N GLY A 27 6.15 17.01 12.71
CA GLY A 27 6.43 17.94 11.61
C GLY A 27 5.19 18.38 10.81
N THR A 28 3.98 18.22 11.33
CA THR A 28 2.72 18.52 10.64
C THR A 28 2.28 19.98 10.78
N ASN A 29 2.82 20.72 11.76
CA ASN A 29 2.57 22.14 11.94
C ASN A 29 3.89 22.90 12.17
N PHE A 30 3.84 24.23 12.07
CA PHE A 30 4.96 25.14 12.25
C PHE A 30 4.94 25.85 13.63
N ASP A 31 3.99 25.52 14.52
CA ASP A 31 3.89 26.06 15.89
C ASP A 31 4.83 25.32 16.85
N ARG A 32 6.04 25.00 16.38
CA ARG A 32 7.07 24.31 17.16
C ARG A 32 7.99 25.36 17.79
N PRO A 33 8.34 25.24 19.09
CA PRO A 33 9.14 26.26 19.79
C PRO A 33 10.45 26.61 19.08
N GLY A 34 11.21 25.59 18.60
CA GLY A 34 12.45 25.81 17.88
C GLY A 34 12.24 26.50 16.53
N PHE A 35 11.19 26.13 15.80
CA PHE A 35 10.84 26.78 14.53
C PHE A 35 10.38 28.24 14.75
N VAL A 36 9.55 28.50 15.75
CA VAL A 36 9.09 29.85 16.10
C VAL A 36 10.28 30.75 16.45
N GLN A 37 11.20 30.25 17.29
CA GLN A 37 12.40 31.01 17.65
C GLN A 37 13.30 31.29 16.45
N MET A 38 13.50 30.31 15.57
CA MET A 38 14.23 30.50 14.30
C MET A 38 13.59 31.61 13.47
N MET A 39 12.28 31.65 13.36
CA MET A 39 11.56 32.67 12.60
C MET A 39 11.70 34.06 13.25
N GLU A 40 11.71 34.16 14.58
CA GLU A 40 11.99 35.44 15.29
C GLU A 40 13.42 35.92 15.01
N ASP A 41 14.40 35.03 15.04
CA ASP A 41 15.79 35.39 14.75
C ASP A 41 16.00 35.79 13.28
N ILE A 42 15.25 35.16 12.34
CA ILE A 42 15.18 35.61 10.94
C ILE A 42 14.60 37.03 10.83
N LYS A 43 13.46 37.30 11.47
CA LYS A 43 12.82 38.64 11.47
C LYS A 43 13.74 39.74 12.01
N HIS A 44 14.58 39.43 13.00
CA HIS A 44 15.56 40.33 13.56
C HIS A 44 16.88 40.42 12.77
N GLY A 45 16.98 39.71 11.62
CA GLY A 45 18.16 39.73 10.77
C GLY A 45 19.39 39.03 11.36
N LYS A 46 19.23 38.20 12.38
CA LYS A 46 20.33 37.44 12.99
C LYS A 46 20.74 36.25 12.11
N ILE A 47 19.83 35.76 11.26
CA ILE A 47 20.01 34.60 10.42
C ILE A 47 19.61 34.95 8.98
N ASN A 48 20.49 34.62 8.04
CA ASN A 48 20.27 34.80 6.62
C ASN A 48 20.38 33.47 5.82
N CYS A 49 20.59 32.34 6.52
CA CYS A 49 20.63 31.01 5.92
C CYS A 49 20.01 29.99 6.87
N VAL A 50 19.13 29.15 6.34
CA VAL A 50 18.54 28.00 7.07
C VAL A 50 19.01 26.71 6.38
N ILE A 51 19.62 25.82 7.18
CA ILE A 51 20.12 24.53 6.69
C ILE A 51 19.37 23.41 7.40
N VAL A 52 18.79 22.50 6.62
CA VAL A 52 18.15 21.28 7.11
C VAL A 52 18.80 20.04 6.49
N LYS A 53 18.61 18.89 7.11
CA LYS A 53 19.06 17.61 6.53
C LYS A 53 18.33 17.33 5.22
N ASP A 54 17.02 17.39 5.26
CA ASP A 54 16.11 17.14 4.14
C ASP A 54 14.85 18.02 4.31
N LEU A 55 14.07 18.22 3.25
CA LEU A 55 12.86 19.06 3.26
C LEU A 55 11.83 18.62 4.30
N SER A 56 11.76 17.32 4.63
CA SER A 56 10.84 16.83 5.65
C SER A 56 11.15 17.34 7.06
N ARG A 57 12.35 17.85 7.29
CA ARG A 57 12.75 18.49 8.56
C ARG A 57 12.21 19.89 8.71
N LEU A 58 12.04 20.60 7.61
CA LEU A 58 11.37 21.90 7.65
C LEU A 58 9.89 21.72 8.02
N GLY A 59 9.17 20.84 7.30
CA GLY A 59 7.77 20.53 7.57
C GLY A 59 7.25 19.37 6.73
N ARG A 60 6.18 18.72 7.20
CA ARG A 60 5.48 17.64 6.49
C ARG A 60 4.22 18.12 5.77
N ASN A 61 3.76 19.34 6.07
CA ASN A 61 2.70 20.00 5.35
C ASN A 61 3.32 20.71 4.14
N TYR A 62 3.12 20.15 2.94
CA TYR A 62 3.77 20.65 1.73
C TYR A 62 3.31 22.06 1.36
N VAL A 63 2.04 22.42 1.62
CA VAL A 63 1.50 23.76 1.29
C VAL A 63 2.21 24.83 2.13
N GLU A 64 2.35 24.59 3.42
CA GLU A 64 3.04 25.50 4.33
C GLU A 64 4.55 25.54 4.06
N THR A 65 5.17 24.35 3.84
CA THR A 65 6.60 24.23 3.50
C THR A 65 6.93 25.01 2.22
N SER A 66 6.12 24.85 1.17
CA SER A 66 6.26 25.58 -0.10
C SER A 66 6.13 27.08 0.12
N ASN A 67 5.14 27.52 0.93
CA ASN A 67 4.95 28.92 1.25
C ASN A 67 6.17 29.53 1.96
N TYR A 68 6.79 28.81 2.91
CA TYR A 68 8.03 29.26 3.56
C TYR A 68 9.17 29.39 2.55
N ILE A 69 9.40 28.41 1.71
CA ILE A 69 10.53 28.39 0.77
C ILE A 69 10.33 29.35 -0.41
N GLU A 70 9.10 29.47 -0.94
CA GLU A 70 8.82 30.28 -2.13
C GLU A 70 8.51 31.74 -1.81
N ARG A 71 8.07 32.05 -0.58
CA ARG A 71 7.61 33.40 -0.23
C ARG A 71 8.26 33.96 1.03
N VAL A 72 8.22 33.22 2.15
CA VAL A 72 8.63 33.76 3.45
C VAL A 72 10.14 33.94 3.50
N PHE A 73 10.93 32.91 3.20
CA PHE A 73 12.39 33.02 3.21
C PHE A 73 12.92 34.01 2.19
N PRO A 74 12.46 34.04 0.93
CA PRO A 74 12.85 35.07 -0.03
C PRO A 74 12.50 36.49 0.40
N PHE A 75 11.33 36.68 1.05
CA PHE A 75 10.92 37.98 1.57
C PHE A 75 11.91 38.53 2.64
N PHE A 76 12.47 37.65 3.47
CA PHE A 76 13.48 37.98 4.45
C PHE A 76 14.93 37.84 3.92
N HIS A 77 15.13 37.62 2.64
CA HIS A 77 16.43 37.35 1.99
C HIS A 77 17.20 36.19 2.64
N VAL A 78 16.51 35.15 3.08
CA VAL A 78 17.09 33.96 3.70
C VAL A 78 17.30 32.89 2.67
N ARG A 79 18.58 32.43 2.52
CA ARG A 79 18.93 31.24 1.75
C ARG A 79 18.45 29.98 2.46
N PHE A 80 17.86 29.05 1.75
CA PHE A 80 17.41 27.77 2.30
C PHE A 80 18.14 26.60 1.61
N LEU A 81 18.71 25.71 2.42
CA LEU A 81 19.49 24.56 1.99
C LEU A 81 18.93 23.26 2.57
N ALA A 82 18.69 22.23 1.74
CA ALA A 82 18.37 20.86 2.16
C ALA A 82 19.46 19.92 1.65
N VAL A 83 20.37 19.52 2.55
CA VAL A 83 21.67 18.89 2.18
C VAL A 83 21.49 17.58 1.44
N THR A 84 20.62 16.67 1.93
CA THR A 84 20.43 15.35 1.30
C THR A 84 19.55 15.38 0.06
N ASP A 85 18.81 16.48 -0.15
CA ASP A 85 17.97 16.68 -1.32
C ASP A 85 18.65 17.48 -2.42
N ASP A 86 19.93 17.88 -2.20
CA ASP A 86 20.73 18.76 -3.08
C ASP A 86 19.97 20.02 -3.49
N PHE A 87 19.22 20.59 -2.55
CA PHE A 87 18.38 21.76 -2.78
C PHE A 87 19.01 23.01 -2.18
N ASP A 88 19.11 24.06 -3.00
CA ASP A 88 19.62 25.40 -2.63
C ASP A 88 18.72 26.47 -3.27
N SER A 89 18.09 27.31 -2.45
CA SER A 89 17.20 28.36 -2.92
C SER A 89 17.88 29.51 -3.65
N PHE A 90 19.22 29.61 -3.58
CA PHE A 90 20.02 30.66 -4.24
C PHE A 90 20.74 30.22 -5.50
N ARG A 91 20.50 28.97 -5.97
CA ARG A 91 21.09 28.52 -7.25
C ARG A 91 20.61 29.41 -8.40
N GLU A 92 21.55 30.16 -8.97
CA GLU A 92 21.26 31.09 -10.08
C GLU A 92 20.78 30.38 -11.34
N GLY A 93 19.80 30.96 -12.04
CA GLY A 93 19.34 30.52 -13.36
C GLY A 93 18.43 29.30 -13.38
N VAL A 94 18.03 28.75 -12.24
CA VAL A 94 17.08 27.63 -12.15
C VAL A 94 15.74 28.16 -11.63
N ASP A 95 14.67 27.95 -12.40
CA ASP A 95 13.31 28.10 -11.87
C ASP A 95 13.08 26.97 -10.84
N LEU A 96 13.29 27.27 -9.56
CA LEU A 96 13.18 26.33 -8.46
C LEU A 96 11.75 25.84 -8.21
N THR A 97 10.76 26.48 -8.81
CA THR A 97 9.34 26.15 -8.65
C THR A 97 9.05 24.72 -9.09
N VAL A 98 9.61 24.29 -10.21
CA VAL A 98 9.34 22.94 -10.76
C VAL A 98 10.10 21.85 -9.99
N PRO A 99 11.43 21.95 -9.74
CA PRO A 99 12.16 20.99 -8.93
C PRO A 99 11.57 20.85 -7.52
N LEU A 100 11.24 21.97 -6.87
CA LEU A 100 10.64 21.98 -5.54
C LEU A 100 9.28 21.28 -5.53
N LYS A 101 8.39 21.58 -6.47
CA LYS A 101 7.10 20.90 -6.61
C LYS A 101 7.27 19.40 -6.80
N ASN A 102 8.23 18.97 -7.59
CA ASN A 102 8.51 17.55 -7.83
C ASN A 102 8.98 16.85 -6.56
N ILE A 103 9.91 17.43 -5.83
CA ILE A 103 10.42 16.90 -4.56
C ILE A 103 9.28 16.83 -3.53
N ILE A 104 8.50 17.86 -3.39
CA ILE A 104 7.35 17.92 -2.46
C ILE A 104 6.29 16.86 -2.83
N ASN A 105 5.95 16.73 -4.10
CA ASN A 105 5.01 15.71 -4.58
C ASN A 105 5.53 14.29 -4.30
N GLU A 106 6.84 14.10 -4.44
CA GLU A 106 7.48 12.83 -4.11
C GLU A 106 7.36 12.49 -2.61
N PHE A 107 7.65 13.43 -1.73
CA PHE A 107 7.49 13.25 -0.28
C PHE A 107 6.04 12.98 0.11
N TYR A 108 5.10 13.76 -0.43
CA TYR A 108 3.67 13.55 -0.19
C TYR A 108 3.23 12.15 -0.62
N SER A 109 3.64 11.73 -1.81
CA SER A 109 3.33 10.39 -2.32
C SER A 109 3.90 9.28 -1.44
N LYS A 110 5.15 9.43 -0.95
CA LYS A 110 5.78 8.49 -0.01
C LYS A 110 5.05 8.42 1.33
N ASP A 111 4.70 9.57 1.91
CA ASP A 111 3.97 9.63 3.19
C ASP A 111 2.58 9.03 3.06
N LEU A 112 1.84 9.36 2.00
CA LEU A 112 0.53 8.79 1.70
C LEU A 112 0.60 7.27 1.51
N ALA A 113 1.58 6.78 0.76
CA ALA A 113 1.80 5.35 0.56
C ALA A 113 2.10 4.63 1.87
N LYS A 114 2.91 5.23 2.75
CA LYS A 114 3.21 4.69 4.09
C LYS A 114 1.97 4.64 4.98
N LYS A 115 1.18 5.71 5.03
CA LYS A 115 -0.08 5.79 5.79
C LYS A 115 -1.09 4.77 5.28
N SER A 116 -1.31 4.69 3.97
CA SER A 116 -2.20 3.71 3.34
C SER A 116 -1.77 2.28 3.63
N SER A 117 -0.46 1.97 3.51
CA SER A 117 0.07 0.65 3.84
C SER A 117 -0.13 0.28 5.31
N SER A 118 0.09 1.24 6.22
CA SER A 118 -0.10 1.04 7.66
C SER A 118 -1.58 0.81 8.01
N ALA A 119 -2.49 1.59 7.45
CA ALA A 119 -3.93 1.40 7.61
C ALA A 119 -4.40 0.03 7.09
N LYS A 120 -3.91 -0.37 5.90
CA LYS A 120 -4.20 -1.68 5.32
C LYS A 120 -3.71 -2.83 6.20
N LYS A 121 -2.49 -2.74 6.75
CA LYS A 121 -1.96 -3.73 7.71
C LYS A 121 -2.77 -3.80 9.00
N ALA A 122 -3.28 -2.66 9.49
CA ALA A 122 -4.15 -2.64 10.68
C ALA A 122 -5.48 -3.35 10.41
N LEU A 123 -6.07 -3.21 9.22
CA LEU A 123 -7.26 -3.95 8.80
C LEU A 123 -6.96 -5.46 8.70
N TRP A 124 -5.84 -5.86 8.12
CA TRP A 124 -5.43 -7.27 8.03
C TRP A 124 -5.31 -7.95 9.39
N LYS A 125 -4.68 -7.27 10.38
CA LYS A 125 -4.60 -7.78 11.75
C LYS A 125 -5.97 -8.00 12.41
N LYS A 126 -6.99 -7.30 11.95
CA LYS A 126 -8.40 -7.47 12.38
C LYS A 126 -9.16 -8.49 11.53
N GLY A 127 -8.49 -9.20 10.63
CA GLY A 127 -9.11 -10.15 9.70
C GLY A 127 -9.98 -9.51 8.61
N LYS A 128 -9.90 -8.19 8.42
CA LYS A 128 -10.73 -7.47 7.45
C LYS A 128 -10.22 -7.68 6.03
N PHE A 129 -11.09 -8.12 5.14
CA PHE A 129 -10.78 -8.35 3.73
C PHE A 129 -10.56 -7.03 2.99
N THR A 130 -9.41 -6.89 2.32
CA THR A 130 -9.03 -5.63 1.66
C THR A 130 -8.71 -5.80 0.18
N SER A 131 -8.89 -7.00 -0.38
CA SER A 131 -8.64 -7.22 -1.80
C SER A 131 -9.77 -6.65 -2.67
N ALA A 132 -9.44 -6.25 -3.89
CA ALA A 132 -10.42 -5.75 -4.84
C ALA A 132 -11.41 -6.83 -5.27
N TRP A 133 -10.92 -8.09 -5.31
CA TRP A 133 -11.67 -9.24 -5.83
C TRP A 133 -11.92 -10.27 -4.75
N GLU A 134 -13.14 -10.76 -4.69
CA GLU A 134 -13.62 -11.78 -3.78
C GLU A 134 -13.03 -13.15 -4.15
N PRO A 135 -12.75 -14.04 -3.16
CA PRO A 135 -12.52 -15.45 -3.39
C PRO A 135 -13.77 -16.12 -3.99
N TYR A 136 -13.59 -17.21 -4.76
CA TYR A 136 -14.72 -17.97 -5.29
C TYR A 136 -15.53 -18.61 -4.14
N GLY A 137 -16.85 -18.54 -4.21
CA GLY A 137 -17.75 -18.94 -3.14
C GLY A 137 -18.19 -17.81 -2.20
N TYR A 138 -17.62 -16.62 -2.35
CA TYR A 138 -17.91 -15.47 -1.48
C TYR A 138 -18.26 -14.22 -2.26
N ARG A 139 -18.98 -13.33 -1.60
CA ARG A 139 -19.21 -11.94 -1.98
C ARG A 139 -18.93 -11.01 -0.82
N LYS A 140 -18.73 -9.72 -1.08
CA LYS A 140 -18.60 -8.71 -0.02
C LYS A 140 -19.97 -8.39 0.56
N SER A 141 -20.02 -8.16 1.86
CA SER A 141 -21.22 -7.64 2.51
C SER A 141 -21.55 -6.24 2.00
N GLU A 142 -22.82 -5.93 1.83
CA GLU A 142 -23.31 -4.58 1.48
C GLU A 142 -23.11 -3.58 2.63
N GLU A 143 -23.18 -4.07 3.88
CA GLU A 143 -23.00 -3.26 5.08
C GLU A 143 -21.53 -2.96 5.39
N ASP A 144 -20.63 -3.93 5.14
CA ASP A 144 -19.19 -3.81 5.35
C ASP A 144 -18.41 -4.48 4.21
N HIS A 145 -17.92 -3.68 3.27
CA HIS A 145 -17.11 -4.16 2.14
C HIS A 145 -15.81 -4.87 2.54
N HIS A 146 -15.44 -4.86 3.83
CA HIS A 146 -14.32 -5.59 4.38
C HIS A 146 -14.71 -6.96 4.97
N GLN A 147 -15.97 -7.34 4.87
CA GLN A 147 -16.48 -8.63 5.34
C GLN A 147 -16.89 -9.49 4.15
N LEU A 148 -16.41 -10.74 4.15
CA LEU A 148 -16.86 -11.77 3.21
C LEU A 148 -18.09 -12.48 3.77
N ILE A 149 -19.07 -12.70 2.92
CA ILE A 149 -20.26 -13.51 3.20
C ILE A 149 -20.36 -14.60 2.14
N VAL A 150 -20.91 -15.76 2.51
CA VAL A 150 -21.05 -16.90 1.62
C VAL A 150 -22.04 -16.56 0.51
N ASP A 151 -21.70 -16.93 -0.72
CA ASP A 151 -22.63 -16.98 -1.85
C ASP A 151 -23.07 -18.44 -2.00
N GLU A 152 -24.31 -18.74 -1.65
CA GLU A 152 -24.82 -20.12 -1.55
C GLU A 152 -24.67 -20.90 -2.87
N GLU A 153 -25.01 -20.30 -4.04
CA GLU A 153 -24.88 -20.95 -5.34
C GLU A 153 -23.41 -21.30 -5.65
N ALA A 154 -22.52 -20.33 -5.43
CA ALA A 154 -21.08 -20.52 -5.67
C ALA A 154 -20.45 -21.46 -4.64
N ALA A 155 -20.94 -21.48 -3.40
CA ALA A 155 -20.46 -22.38 -2.36
C ALA A 155 -20.76 -23.84 -2.67
N GLU A 156 -21.95 -24.14 -3.19
CA GLU A 156 -22.29 -25.51 -3.63
C GLU A 156 -21.38 -25.96 -4.78
N HIS A 157 -21.09 -25.09 -5.73
CA HIS A 157 -20.12 -25.40 -6.79
C HIS A 157 -18.71 -25.60 -6.23
N LEU A 158 -18.30 -24.82 -5.23
CA LEU A 158 -17.00 -24.97 -4.58
C LEU A 158 -16.89 -26.34 -3.90
N LYS A 159 -17.89 -26.75 -3.12
CA LYS A 159 -17.97 -28.09 -2.50
C LYS A 159 -17.87 -29.20 -3.55
N SER A 160 -18.58 -29.06 -4.66
CA SER A 160 -18.52 -30.01 -5.78
C SER A 160 -17.12 -30.12 -6.39
N ILE A 161 -16.39 -28.99 -6.56
CA ILE A 161 -15.01 -28.99 -7.07
C ILE A 161 -14.10 -29.80 -6.14
N PHE A 162 -14.20 -29.59 -4.81
CA PHE A 162 -13.41 -30.33 -3.83
C PHE A 162 -13.74 -31.83 -3.84
N SER A 163 -15.03 -32.22 -3.90
CA SER A 163 -15.46 -33.61 -4.01
C SER A 163 -14.92 -34.27 -5.26
N MET A 164 -15.11 -33.68 -6.44
CA MET A 164 -14.61 -34.19 -7.70
C MET A 164 -13.09 -34.44 -7.69
N TYR A 165 -12.33 -33.54 -7.06
CA TYR A 165 -10.88 -33.69 -6.94
C TYR A 165 -10.49 -34.83 -5.99
N MET A 166 -11.20 -34.98 -4.89
CA MET A 166 -10.99 -36.11 -3.95
C MET A 166 -11.33 -37.43 -4.58
N ASP A 167 -12.35 -37.49 -5.43
CA ASP A 167 -12.73 -38.66 -6.25
C ASP A 167 -11.70 -39.02 -7.36
N GLY A 168 -10.60 -38.27 -7.47
CA GLY A 168 -9.50 -38.56 -8.38
C GLY A 168 -9.62 -37.91 -9.77
N ARG A 169 -10.57 -36.99 -9.99
CA ARG A 169 -10.64 -36.27 -11.27
C ARG A 169 -9.49 -35.24 -11.35
N ASN A 170 -8.93 -35.10 -12.53
CA ASN A 170 -7.91 -34.10 -12.80
C ASN A 170 -8.55 -32.72 -13.06
N TYR A 171 -7.74 -31.65 -12.98
CA TYR A 171 -8.21 -30.28 -13.14
C TYR A 171 -8.96 -30.02 -14.46
N SER A 172 -8.52 -30.65 -15.55
CA SER A 172 -9.13 -30.49 -16.88
C SER A 172 -10.52 -31.14 -16.97
N ASP A 173 -10.71 -32.30 -16.34
CA ASP A 173 -11.99 -32.96 -16.28
C ASP A 173 -13.00 -32.23 -15.41
N ILE A 174 -12.54 -31.68 -14.28
CA ILE A 174 -13.37 -30.82 -13.42
C ILE A 174 -13.80 -29.57 -14.19
N ALA A 175 -12.85 -28.86 -14.83
CA ALA A 175 -13.16 -27.68 -15.66
C ALA A 175 -14.18 -27.99 -16.77
N ARG A 176 -14.02 -29.11 -17.44
CA ARG A 176 -14.96 -29.57 -18.50
C ARG A 176 -16.36 -29.82 -17.95
N GLN A 177 -16.45 -30.44 -16.78
CA GLN A 177 -17.74 -30.69 -16.12
C GLN A 177 -18.43 -29.37 -15.75
N LEU A 178 -17.72 -28.44 -15.09
CA LEU A 178 -18.26 -27.12 -14.71
C LEU A 178 -18.76 -26.32 -15.92
N ASN A 179 -18.01 -26.39 -17.04
CA ASN A 179 -18.41 -25.75 -18.29
C ASN A 179 -19.67 -26.39 -18.90
N LYS A 180 -19.77 -27.72 -18.85
CA LYS A 180 -20.94 -28.44 -19.32
C LYS A 180 -22.18 -28.09 -18.51
N ASP A 181 -22.03 -27.93 -17.21
CA ASP A 181 -23.11 -27.58 -16.28
C ASP A 181 -23.46 -26.06 -16.28
N GLY A 182 -22.76 -25.27 -17.11
CA GLY A 182 -23.00 -23.83 -17.24
C GLY A 182 -22.58 -23.02 -16.03
N VAL A 183 -21.67 -23.52 -15.18
CA VAL A 183 -21.20 -22.85 -13.97
C VAL A 183 -20.32 -21.66 -14.33
N LEU A 184 -20.60 -20.49 -13.76
CA LEU A 184 -19.79 -19.30 -13.99
C LEU A 184 -18.38 -19.47 -13.42
N SER A 185 -17.36 -19.18 -14.24
CA SER A 185 -15.98 -19.13 -13.76
C SER A 185 -15.76 -17.98 -12.77
N PRO A 186 -14.71 -18.03 -11.94
CA PRO A 186 -14.43 -16.96 -10.97
C PRO A 186 -14.37 -15.56 -11.60
N THR A 187 -13.91 -15.47 -12.83
CA THR A 187 -13.85 -14.21 -13.58
C THR A 187 -15.26 -13.72 -13.96
N LEU A 188 -16.12 -14.60 -14.41
CA LEU A 188 -17.51 -14.24 -14.79
C LEU A 188 -18.37 -13.96 -13.58
N GLN A 189 -18.18 -14.68 -12.48
CA GLN A 189 -18.88 -14.40 -11.23
C GLN A 189 -18.59 -13.01 -10.68
N ARG A 190 -17.33 -12.58 -10.69
CA ARG A 190 -16.95 -11.20 -10.33
C ARG A 190 -17.57 -10.17 -11.26
N LYS A 191 -17.65 -10.46 -12.56
CA LYS A 191 -18.34 -9.57 -13.50
C LYS A 191 -19.82 -9.46 -13.14
N PHE A 192 -20.48 -10.58 -12.83
CA PHE A 192 -21.87 -10.63 -12.40
C PHE A 192 -22.10 -9.78 -11.14
N TYR A 193 -21.28 -9.93 -10.10
CA TYR A 193 -21.40 -9.12 -8.88
C TYR A 193 -21.22 -7.61 -9.14
N LYS A 194 -20.37 -7.26 -10.10
CA LYS A 194 -20.11 -5.85 -10.43
C LYS A 194 -21.21 -5.21 -11.28
N THR A 195 -21.79 -5.96 -12.21
CA THR A 195 -22.72 -5.40 -13.21
C THR A 195 -24.19 -5.73 -12.91
N GLY A 196 -24.47 -6.71 -12.07
CA GLY A 196 -25.82 -7.28 -11.87
C GLY A 196 -26.37 -8.09 -13.05
N GLU A 197 -25.63 -8.18 -14.16
CA GLU A 197 -26.03 -8.93 -15.35
C GLU A 197 -25.32 -10.29 -15.39
N LYS A 198 -26.09 -11.38 -15.47
CA LYS A 198 -25.53 -12.74 -15.55
C LYS A 198 -24.85 -12.94 -16.93
N PRO A 199 -23.50 -13.09 -16.96
CA PRO A 199 -22.80 -13.25 -18.22
C PRO A 199 -23.01 -14.65 -18.79
N LEU A 200 -22.75 -14.81 -20.10
CA LEU A 200 -22.77 -16.13 -20.74
C LEU A 200 -21.55 -16.95 -20.27
N PRO A 201 -21.74 -18.19 -19.77
CA PRO A 201 -20.66 -19.03 -19.26
C PRO A 201 -19.55 -19.27 -20.28
N GLU A 202 -19.92 -19.40 -21.57
CA GLU A 202 -18.98 -19.66 -22.67
C GLU A 202 -18.04 -18.49 -22.97
N SER A 203 -18.37 -17.27 -22.52
CA SER A 203 -17.56 -16.07 -22.79
C SER A 203 -16.21 -16.10 -22.08
N LYS A 204 -16.09 -16.82 -20.96
CA LYS A 204 -14.88 -17.05 -20.20
C LYS A 204 -14.99 -18.38 -19.42
N PRO A 205 -14.84 -19.54 -20.08
CA PRO A 205 -15.06 -20.82 -19.44
C PRO A 205 -13.99 -21.13 -18.38
N TRP A 206 -14.32 -22.06 -17.49
CA TRP A 206 -13.36 -22.64 -16.56
C TRP A 206 -12.19 -23.29 -17.29
N ASN A 207 -11.02 -23.20 -16.73
CA ASN A 207 -9.82 -23.86 -17.17
C ASN A 207 -9.10 -24.54 -15.99
N ASN A 208 -8.13 -25.38 -16.28
CA ASN A 208 -7.36 -26.16 -15.30
C ASN A 208 -6.61 -25.24 -14.29
N TYR A 209 -6.13 -24.08 -14.73
CA TYR A 209 -5.46 -23.11 -13.84
C TYR A 209 -6.43 -22.52 -12.81
N GLU A 210 -7.65 -22.15 -13.22
CA GLU A 210 -8.65 -21.61 -12.31
C GLU A 210 -9.11 -22.66 -11.30
N VAL A 211 -9.33 -23.92 -11.73
CA VAL A 211 -9.67 -25.02 -10.82
C VAL A 211 -8.55 -25.21 -9.77
N LYS A 212 -7.28 -25.31 -10.22
CA LYS A 212 -6.14 -25.44 -9.31
C LYS A 212 -6.09 -24.28 -8.31
N ARG A 213 -6.28 -23.05 -8.78
CA ARG A 213 -6.25 -21.85 -7.93
C ARG A 213 -7.36 -21.85 -6.88
N VAL A 214 -8.55 -22.30 -7.25
CA VAL A 214 -9.68 -22.41 -6.32
C VAL A 214 -9.42 -23.47 -5.26
N LEU A 215 -8.90 -24.65 -5.64
CA LEU A 215 -8.53 -25.71 -4.70
C LEU A 215 -7.40 -25.32 -3.72
N GLN A 216 -6.57 -24.33 -4.08
CA GLN A 216 -5.47 -23.84 -3.25
C GLN A 216 -5.80 -22.55 -2.47
N ASP A 217 -7.02 -22.04 -2.60
CA ASP A 217 -7.39 -20.80 -1.93
C ASP A 217 -7.86 -21.06 -0.49
N VAL A 218 -7.03 -20.70 0.47
CA VAL A 218 -7.30 -20.90 1.90
C VAL A 218 -8.55 -20.17 2.40
N HIS A 219 -9.01 -19.13 1.69
CA HIS A 219 -10.23 -18.42 2.11
C HIS A 219 -11.46 -19.33 2.20
N CYS A 220 -11.48 -20.45 1.45
CA CYS A 220 -12.58 -21.41 1.52
C CYS A 220 -12.75 -22.05 2.91
N THR A 221 -11.73 -22.01 3.78
CA THR A 221 -11.80 -22.55 5.15
C THR A 221 -12.26 -21.54 6.20
N GLY A 222 -12.54 -20.29 5.80
CA GLY A 222 -12.86 -19.19 6.72
C GLY A 222 -11.65 -18.40 7.20
N ASP A 223 -10.44 -18.77 6.78
CA ASP A 223 -9.21 -18.10 7.15
C ASP A 223 -8.77 -17.12 6.05
N SER A 224 -8.00 -16.13 6.41
CA SER A 224 -7.46 -15.17 5.45
C SER A 224 -5.94 -15.11 5.51
N VAL A 225 -5.31 -14.98 4.34
CA VAL A 225 -3.86 -14.79 4.22
C VAL A 225 -3.57 -13.48 3.49
N PHE A 226 -2.86 -12.61 4.17
CA PHE A 226 -2.54 -11.27 3.69
C PHE A 226 -1.04 -11.10 3.44
N GLY A 227 -0.69 -10.13 2.60
CA GLY A 227 0.70 -9.75 2.40
C GLY A 227 1.48 -10.67 1.47
N LYS A 228 0.84 -11.55 0.69
CA LYS A 228 1.49 -12.45 -0.29
C LYS A 228 2.33 -11.69 -1.33
N TYR A 229 1.95 -10.44 -1.62
CA TYR A 229 2.58 -9.62 -2.64
C TYR A 229 3.07 -8.31 -2.06
N GLN A 230 4.21 -7.84 -2.57
CA GLN A 230 4.71 -6.50 -2.35
C GLN A 230 4.77 -5.76 -3.69
N GLN A 231 4.17 -4.59 -3.74
CA GLN A 231 4.27 -3.68 -4.86
C GLN A 231 4.62 -2.29 -4.33
N SER A 232 5.66 -1.70 -4.88
CA SER A 232 5.97 -0.29 -4.67
C SER A 232 5.75 0.45 -5.98
N VAL A 233 4.52 0.91 -6.19
CA VAL A 233 4.15 1.71 -7.38
C VAL A 233 5.05 2.94 -7.47
N PHE A 234 5.40 3.51 -6.32
CA PHE A 234 6.24 4.69 -6.20
C PHE A 234 7.69 4.48 -6.69
N GLN A 235 8.23 3.27 -6.53
CA GLN A 235 9.59 2.92 -6.96
C GLN A 235 9.63 2.33 -8.38
N GLY A 236 8.51 2.32 -9.11
CA GLY A 236 8.42 1.66 -10.41
C GLY A 236 8.65 0.15 -10.37
N ASN A 237 8.69 -0.44 -9.19
CA ASN A 237 8.97 -1.86 -9.03
C ASN A 237 7.74 -2.69 -9.40
N LYS A 238 7.98 -3.73 -10.21
CA LYS A 238 6.97 -4.76 -10.49
C LYS A 238 6.54 -5.45 -9.20
N GLN A 239 5.30 -5.91 -9.17
CA GLN A 239 4.80 -6.75 -8.08
C GLN A 239 5.73 -7.96 -7.88
N ARG A 240 6.12 -8.22 -6.63
CA ARG A 240 6.97 -9.36 -6.24
C ARG A 240 6.23 -10.20 -5.20
N ASN A 241 6.40 -11.51 -5.28
CA ASN A 241 5.95 -12.41 -4.23
C ASN A 241 6.81 -12.20 -2.98
N ARG A 242 6.18 -12.23 -1.81
CA ARG A 242 6.89 -12.28 -0.52
C ARG A 242 7.05 -13.74 -0.10
N PRO A 243 8.11 -14.09 0.63
CA PRO A 243 8.24 -15.41 1.22
C PRO A 243 7.07 -15.68 2.18
N GLU A 244 6.65 -16.93 2.28
CA GLU A 244 5.51 -17.36 3.12
C GLU A 244 5.68 -16.99 4.60
N SER A 245 6.92 -16.96 5.10
CA SER A 245 7.25 -16.53 6.45
C SER A 245 6.87 -15.07 6.76
N GLU A 246 6.62 -14.26 5.73
CA GLU A 246 6.19 -12.87 5.87
C GLU A 246 4.68 -12.68 5.68
N TRP A 247 3.95 -13.74 5.39
CA TRP A 247 2.51 -13.66 5.22
C TRP A 247 1.82 -13.57 6.57
N LEU A 248 0.76 -12.78 6.62
CA LEU A 248 -0.07 -12.69 7.81
C LEU A 248 -1.26 -13.64 7.65
N HIS A 249 -1.28 -14.69 8.46
CA HIS A 249 -2.39 -15.62 8.56
C HIS A 249 -3.32 -15.17 9.70
N VAL A 250 -4.61 -15.10 9.41
CA VAL A 250 -5.65 -14.76 10.39
C VAL A 250 -6.78 -15.78 10.26
N GLU A 251 -7.03 -16.50 11.32
CA GLU A 251 -8.04 -17.55 11.36
C GLU A 251 -9.44 -16.99 11.64
N ASN A 252 -10.47 -17.70 11.15
CA ASN A 252 -11.88 -17.44 11.45
C ASN A 252 -12.29 -15.97 11.12
N THR A 253 -11.86 -15.45 9.99
CA THR A 253 -12.20 -14.10 9.55
C THR A 253 -13.60 -13.99 8.93
N HIS A 254 -14.15 -15.12 8.47
CA HIS A 254 -15.45 -15.26 7.84
C HIS A 254 -15.95 -16.72 7.95
N GLU A 255 -17.16 -17.00 7.53
CA GLU A 255 -17.70 -18.35 7.51
C GLU A 255 -16.96 -19.22 6.49
N GLY A 256 -16.50 -20.42 6.93
CA GLY A 256 -15.85 -21.40 6.06
C GLY A 256 -16.88 -22.22 5.26
N ILE A 257 -16.59 -22.44 3.97
CA ILE A 257 -17.40 -23.29 3.09
C ILE A 257 -16.88 -24.75 3.10
N ILE A 258 -15.55 -24.88 3.20
CA ILE A 258 -14.84 -26.16 3.17
C ILE A 258 -14.21 -26.42 4.54
N ASP A 259 -14.38 -27.65 5.02
CA ASP A 259 -13.74 -28.08 6.26
C ASP A 259 -12.20 -28.03 6.14
N ARG A 260 -11.51 -27.64 7.21
CA ARG A 260 -10.05 -27.53 7.25
C ARG A 260 -9.35 -28.87 7.01
N GLU A 261 -9.92 -29.97 7.49
CA GLU A 261 -9.34 -31.30 7.28
C GLU A 261 -9.40 -31.69 5.80
N LEU A 262 -10.56 -31.47 5.16
CA LEU A 262 -10.72 -31.72 3.72
C LEU A 262 -9.77 -30.84 2.90
N PHE A 263 -9.65 -29.55 3.26
CA PHE A 263 -8.69 -28.65 2.59
C PHE A 263 -7.28 -29.16 2.69
N GLN A 264 -6.82 -29.59 3.89
CA GLN A 264 -5.47 -30.11 4.10
C GLN A 264 -5.21 -31.41 3.30
N GLN A 265 -6.19 -32.34 3.24
CA GLN A 265 -6.11 -33.54 2.43
C GLN A 265 -5.92 -33.20 0.94
N VAL A 266 -6.67 -32.20 0.45
CA VAL A 266 -6.54 -31.70 -0.93
C VAL A 266 -5.15 -31.09 -1.17
N GLN A 267 -4.63 -30.27 -0.23
CA GLN A 267 -3.28 -29.69 -0.38
C GLN A 267 -2.19 -30.78 -0.40
N SER A 268 -2.28 -31.78 0.47
CA SER A 268 -1.34 -32.92 0.47
C SER A 268 -1.35 -33.65 -0.87
N LYS A 269 -2.54 -33.93 -1.39
CA LYS A 269 -2.71 -34.57 -2.69
C LYS A 269 -2.18 -33.75 -3.87
N ILE A 270 -2.26 -32.40 -3.79
CA ILE A 270 -1.69 -31.48 -4.80
C ILE A 270 -0.15 -31.48 -4.77
N GLN A 271 0.46 -31.72 -3.61
CA GLN A 271 1.92 -31.75 -3.45
C GLN A 271 2.55 -33.07 -3.88
N GLU A 272 1.78 -34.17 -3.90
CA GLU A 272 2.25 -35.51 -4.32
C GLU A 272 2.32 -35.67 -5.85
N TYR A 273 1.70 -34.74 -6.61
CA TYR A 273 1.69 -34.70 -8.06
C TYR A 273 2.44 -33.52 -8.65
#